data_fc078fc45776ade43b352d6d419889b8
#
_entry.id   fc078fc45776ade43b352d6d419889b8
#
_cell.length_a   1.000
_cell.length_b   1.000
_cell.length_c   1.000
_cell.angle_alpha   90.00
_cell.angle_beta   90.00
_cell.angle_gamma   90.00
#
_symmetry.space_group_name_H-M   'P 1'
#
loop_
_entity.id
_entity.type
_entity.pdbx_description
1 polymer ?
#
loop_
_entity_poly.entity_id
_entity_poly.type
_entity_poly.pdbx_seq_one_letter_code
_entity_poly.pdbx_strand_id
1 'polypeptide(L)'
;MTGEAKRQRYIISHLASEGDSITRTRTAIAQHIAEKNGIIWKNIYSGVFRDLDEVLIPLNIVIEDGRLPLTRGPKALQETGVPYYKLTIKGLLVALGLSELKDKDGVLQQFLSKSEIKENHFKESIKILAKISPSFAYSIFEKYIKAYCDGKVKDIIPFNIIEMKNISGQTFKIQKELLEGFTTLSKSDKNTVLNMFMGK
;
A
#
# COMPACT_ATOMS: atom_id res chain seq x y z
N MET A 1 -13.08 0.38 -13.63
CA MET A 1 -12.64 -0.52 -12.54
C MET A 1 -13.85 -1.29 -12.06
N THR A 2 -13.79 -2.61 -11.97
CA THR A 2 -14.89 -3.46 -11.47
C THR A 2 -15.13 -3.18 -9.98
N GLY A 3 -16.36 -3.38 -9.51
CA GLY A 3 -16.68 -3.23 -8.07
C GLY A 3 -15.82 -4.12 -7.16
N GLU A 4 -15.40 -5.28 -7.65
CA GLU A 4 -14.50 -6.23 -7.00
C GLU A 4 -13.09 -5.65 -6.79
N ALA A 5 -12.43 -5.17 -7.83
CA ALA A 5 -11.11 -4.56 -7.71
C ALA A 5 -11.11 -3.34 -6.77
N LYS A 6 -12.19 -2.56 -6.76
CA LYS A 6 -12.37 -1.44 -5.83
C LYS A 6 -12.49 -1.94 -4.38
N ARG A 7 -13.27 -3.02 -4.14
CA ARG A 7 -13.45 -3.63 -2.82
C ARG A 7 -12.13 -4.21 -2.29
N GLN A 8 -11.35 -4.92 -3.12
CA GLN A 8 -10.04 -5.45 -2.76
C GLN A 8 -9.07 -4.34 -2.34
N ARG A 9 -9.01 -3.22 -3.06
CA ARG A 9 -8.21 -2.06 -2.67
C ARG A 9 -8.64 -1.48 -1.32
N TYR A 10 -9.94 -1.41 -1.05
CA TYR A 10 -10.43 -0.95 0.24
C TYR A 10 -10.08 -1.91 1.38
N ILE A 11 -10.12 -3.23 1.18
CA ILE A 11 -9.66 -4.21 2.16
C ILE A 11 -8.18 -3.97 2.49
N ILE A 12 -7.33 -3.87 1.47
CA ILE A 12 -5.89 -3.63 1.64
C ILE A 12 -5.64 -2.30 2.36
N SER A 13 -6.29 -1.22 1.93
CA SER A 13 -6.13 0.11 2.53
C SER A 13 -6.60 0.14 3.99
N HIS A 14 -7.70 -0.54 4.33
CA HIS A 14 -8.19 -0.67 5.69
C HIS A 14 -7.19 -1.43 6.57
N LEU A 15 -6.75 -2.61 6.16
CA LEU A 15 -5.78 -3.42 6.90
C LEU A 15 -4.40 -2.74 7.05
N ALA A 16 -4.06 -1.83 6.14
CA ALA A 16 -2.83 -1.04 6.21
C ALA A 16 -2.90 0.05 7.29
N SER A 17 -4.10 0.58 7.57
CA SER A 17 -4.32 1.70 8.48
C SER A 17 -4.72 1.28 9.89
N GLU A 18 -5.21 0.05 10.05
CA GLU A 18 -5.78 -0.42 11.33
C GLU A 18 -4.77 -1.20 12.17
N GLY A 19 -4.65 -0.81 13.44
CA GLY A 19 -3.80 -1.49 14.42
C GLY A 19 -4.55 -2.48 15.31
N ASP A 20 -5.85 -2.23 15.57
CA ASP A 20 -6.65 -3.04 16.48
C ASP A 20 -7.14 -4.34 15.79
N SER A 21 -7.03 -5.46 16.49
CA SER A 21 -7.50 -6.76 16.03
C SER A 21 -9.02 -6.81 15.81
N ILE A 22 -9.81 -6.07 16.59
CA ILE A 22 -11.27 -6.02 16.49
C ILE A 22 -11.68 -5.42 15.13
N THR A 23 -11.03 -4.33 14.71
CA THR A 23 -11.32 -3.65 13.44
C THR A 23 -10.85 -4.43 12.21
N ARG A 24 -10.00 -5.43 12.40
CA ARG A 24 -9.43 -6.25 11.32
C ARG A 24 -10.14 -7.58 11.08
N THR A 25 -11.32 -7.80 11.69
CA THR A 25 -12.19 -8.94 11.39
C THR A 25 -12.94 -8.75 10.08
N ARG A 26 -13.40 -9.84 9.44
CA ARG A 26 -14.19 -9.77 8.19
C ARG A 26 -15.41 -8.88 8.31
N THR A 27 -16.10 -8.96 9.43
CA THR A 27 -17.30 -8.13 9.68
C THR A 27 -16.94 -6.66 9.79
N ALA A 28 -15.90 -6.31 10.54
CA ALA A 28 -15.46 -4.94 10.69
C ALA A 28 -14.97 -4.34 9.37
N ILE A 29 -14.21 -5.12 8.57
CA ILE A 29 -13.79 -4.73 7.21
C ILE A 29 -15.02 -4.45 6.33
N ALA A 30 -16.02 -5.33 6.34
CA ALA A 30 -17.25 -5.14 5.55
C ALA A 30 -18.04 -3.90 5.99
N GLN A 31 -18.14 -3.66 7.30
CA GLN A 31 -18.79 -2.47 7.85
C GLN A 31 -18.08 -1.19 7.43
N HIS A 32 -16.75 -1.12 7.57
CA HIS A 32 -15.96 0.04 7.15
C HIS A 32 -16.11 0.36 5.66
N ILE A 33 -16.04 -0.67 4.80
CA ILE A 33 -16.21 -0.47 3.34
C ILE A 33 -17.64 0.01 3.03
N ALA A 34 -18.63 -0.52 3.72
CA ALA A 34 -20.02 -0.15 3.53
C ALA A 34 -20.29 1.31 3.91
N GLU A 35 -19.80 1.74 5.06
CA GLU A 35 -19.88 3.13 5.52
C GLU A 35 -19.26 4.10 4.53
N LYS A 36 -18.06 3.79 4.06
CA LYS A 36 -17.33 4.60 3.07
C LYS A 36 -18.07 4.75 1.73
N ASN A 37 -18.92 3.80 1.36
CA ASN A 37 -19.66 3.78 0.11
C ASN A 37 -21.17 4.08 0.27
N GLY A 38 -21.64 4.34 1.49
CA GLY A 38 -23.06 4.62 1.76
C GLY A 38 -24.00 3.44 1.47
N ILE A 39 -23.53 2.19 1.68
CA ILE A 39 -24.31 0.97 1.41
C ILE A 39 -24.47 0.11 2.66
N ILE A 40 -25.45 -0.78 2.65
CA ILE A 40 -25.67 -1.72 3.76
C ILE A 40 -24.56 -2.78 3.74
N TRP A 41 -23.84 -2.95 4.87
CA TRP A 41 -22.70 -3.87 4.96
C TRP A 41 -23.02 -5.32 4.63
N LYS A 42 -24.26 -5.79 4.91
CA LYS A 42 -24.73 -7.14 4.56
C LYS A 42 -24.65 -7.42 3.04
N ASN A 43 -24.81 -6.39 2.22
CA ASN A 43 -24.80 -6.53 0.76
C ASN A 43 -23.39 -6.78 0.19
N ILE A 44 -22.35 -6.43 0.92
CA ILE A 44 -20.95 -6.62 0.49
C ILE A 44 -20.23 -7.70 1.29
N TYR A 45 -20.84 -8.20 2.36
CA TYR A 45 -20.21 -9.14 3.29
C TYR A 45 -19.67 -10.40 2.58
N SER A 46 -20.51 -11.06 1.75
CA SER A 46 -20.11 -12.23 0.97
C SER A 46 -18.99 -11.91 -0.02
N GLY A 47 -18.99 -10.70 -0.61
CA GLY A 47 -17.94 -10.24 -1.49
C GLY A 47 -16.61 -10.06 -0.75
N VAL A 48 -16.62 -9.51 0.46
CA VAL A 48 -15.41 -9.37 1.30
C VAL A 48 -14.85 -10.74 1.67
N PHE A 49 -15.70 -11.72 2.01
CA PHE A 49 -15.27 -13.09 2.26
C PHE A 49 -14.57 -13.69 1.05
N ARG A 50 -15.23 -13.64 -0.11
CA ARG A 50 -14.67 -14.17 -1.35
C ARG A 50 -13.34 -13.50 -1.70
N ASP A 51 -13.25 -12.18 -1.61
CA ASP A 51 -12.00 -11.46 -1.90
C ASP A 51 -10.86 -11.87 -0.95
N LEU A 52 -11.14 -12.09 0.33
CA LEU A 52 -10.14 -12.56 1.28
C LEU A 52 -9.74 -14.00 0.98
N ASP A 53 -10.70 -14.93 0.88
CA ASP A 53 -10.44 -16.37 0.82
C ASP A 53 -9.95 -16.85 -0.55
N GLU A 54 -10.48 -16.26 -1.65
CA GLU A 54 -10.19 -16.71 -3.01
C GLU A 54 -9.10 -15.89 -3.70
N VAL A 55 -8.80 -14.67 -3.19
CA VAL A 55 -7.86 -13.77 -3.87
C VAL A 55 -6.72 -13.33 -2.95
N LEU A 56 -7.01 -12.58 -1.88
CA LEU A 56 -5.96 -11.89 -1.14
C LEU A 56 -5.10 -12.81 -0.28
N ILE A 57 -5.69 -13.86 0.33
CA ILE A 57 -4.95 -14.86 1.09
C ILE A 57 -4.15 -15.77 0.15
N PRO A 58 -4.73 -16.38 -0.91
CA PRO A 58 -3.97 -17.18 -1.87
C PRO A 58 -2.82 -16.42 -2.56
N LEU A 59 -2.98 -15.12 -2.84
CA LEU A 59 -1.93 -14.27 -3.37
C LEU A 59 -0.87 -13.87 -2.34
N ASN A 60 -1.01 -14.31 -1.08
CA ASN A 60 -0.15 -13.94 0.03
C ASN A 60 -0.05 -12.41 0.23
N ILE A 61 -1.15 -11.68 0.00
CA ILE A 61 -1.27 -10.25 0.28
C ILE A 61 -1.74 -10.05 1.72
N VAL A 62 -2.68 -10.91 2.16
CA VAL A 62 -3.27 -10.92 3.51
C VAL A 62 -3.03 -12.28 4.14
N ILE A 63 -2.84 -12.30 5.47
CA ILE A 63 -2.80 -13.52 6.27
C ILE A 63 -3.69 -13.36 7.51
N GLU A 64 -4.15 -14.48 8.06
CA GLU A 64 -4.74 -14.52 9.41
C GLU A 64 -3.66 -14.17 10.44
N ASP A 65 -3.94 -13.22 11.32
CA ASP A 65 -3.01 -12.74 12.35
C ASP A 65 -3.32 -13.30 13.74
N GLY A 66 -4.46 -13.97 13.87
CA GLY A 66 -4.93 -14.60 15.09
C GLY A 66 -6.45 -14.65 15.15
N ARG A 67 -6.97 -15.01 16.32
CA ARG A 67 -8.41 -15.17 16.54
C ARG A 67 -8.86 -14.50 17.84
N LEU A 68 -9.98 -13.80 17.76
CA LEU A 68 -10.62 -13.18 18.92
C LEU A 68 -11.61 -14.16 19.56
N PRO A 69 -11.69 -14.24 20.89
CA PRO A 69 -12.68 -15.07 21.57
C PRO A 69 -14.10 -14.58 21.27
N LEU A 70 -15.02 -15.49 21.09
CA LEU A 70 -16.43 -15.20 20.89
C LEU A 70 -17.25 -15.92 21.96
N THR A 71 -17.96 -15.17 22.78
CA THR A 71 -18.80 -15.70 23.87
C THR A 71 -20.26 -15.98 23.46
N ARG A 72 -20.70 -15.37 22.35
CA ARG A 72 -22.06 -15.51 21.79
C ARG A 72 -22.01 -15.61 20.27
N GLY A 73 -22.91 -16.39 19.68
CA GLY A 73 -23.00 -16.56 18.23
C GLY A 73 -22.91 -18.02 17.80
N PRO A 74 -22.53 -18.30 16.54
CA PRO A 74 -22.39 -19.66 16.03
C PRO A 74 -21.43 -20.49 16.87
N LYS A 75 -21.83 -21.72 17.25
CA LYS A 75 -21.06 -22.61 18.13
C LYS A 75 -19.63 -22.87 17.62
N ALA A 76 -19.47 -23.07 16.33
CA ALA A 76 -18.16 -23.25 15.71
C ALA A 76 -17.21 -22.07 15.94
N LEU A 77 -17.73 -20.82 15.90
CA LEU A 77 -16.91 -19.62 16.16
C LEU A 77 -16.66 -19.39 17.66
N GLN A 78 -17.51 -19.91 18.54
CA GLN A 78 -17.24 -19.90 19.97
C GLN A 78 -16.07 -20.84 20.33
N GLU A 79 -15.94 -21.96 19.62
CA GLU A 79 -14.85 -22.92 19.82
C GLU A 79 -13.54 -22.47 19.17
N THR A 80 -13.59 -21.90 17.96
CA THR A 80 -12.40 -21.56 17.17
C THR A 80 -12.00 -20.08 17.25
N GLY A 81 -12.88 -19.20 17.69
CA GLY A 81 -12.72 -17.73 17.68
C GLY A 81 -12.98 -17.12 16.30
N VAL A 82 -13.05 -15.78 16.27
CA VAL A 82 -13.24 -14.99 15.05
C VAL A 82 -11.88 -14.58 14.50
N PRO A 83 -11.54 -14.96 13.25
CA PRO A 83 -10.26 -14.61 12.65
C PRO A 83 -10.16 -13.12 12.38
N TYR A 84 -8.97 -12.56 12.62
CA TYR A 84 -8.60 -11.22 12.20
C TYR A 84 -7.33 -11.27 11.35
N TYR A 85 -7.13 -10.26 10.51
CA TYR A 85 -6.20 -10.32 9.40
C TYR A 85 -5.16 -9.21 9.46
N LYS A 86 -4.01 -9.42 8.80
CA LYS A 86 -3.01 -8.40 8.56
C LYS A 86 -2.43 -8.50 7.16
N LEU A 87 -1.77 -7.44 6.73
CA LEU A 87 -0.98 -7.45 5.51
C LEU A 87 0.35 -8.19 5.73
N THR A 88 0.73 -8.98 4.75
CA THR A 88 2.09 -9.51 4.61
C THR A 88 3.06 -8.41 4.17
N ILE A 89 4.36 -8.70 4.05
CA ILE A 89 5.33 -7.79 3.42
C ILE A 89 4.92 -7.48 1.98
N LYS A 90 4.44 -8.48 1.24
CA LYS A 90 3.89 -8.31 -0.11
C LYS A 90 2.67 -7.39 -0.08
N GLY A 91 1.76 -7.58 0.87
CA GLY A 91 0.59 -6.74 1.07
C GLY A 91 0.93 -5.28 1.40
N LEU A 92 1.94 -5.05 2.26
CA LEU A 92 2.42 -3.70 2.56
C LEU A 92 3.01 -3.01 1.32
N LEU A 93 3.79 -3.75 0.51
CA LEU A 93 4.31 -3.23 -0.75
C LEU A 93 3.18 -2.85 -1.72
N VAL A 94 2.18 -3.73 -1.88
CA VAL A 94 1.00 -3.43 -2.72
C VAL A 94 0.24 -2.22 -2.20
N ALA A 95 0.06 -2.09 -0.87
CA ALA A 95 -0.60 -0.94 -0.27
C ALA A 95 0.09 0.40 -0.61
N LEU A 96 1.43 0.44 -0.65
CA LEU A 96 2.19 1.65 -1.01
C LEU A 96 1.89 2.15 -2.43
N GLY A 97 1.49 1.28 -3.34
CA GLY A 97 1.06 1.65 -4.70
C GLY A 97 -0.41 2.05 -4.83
N LEU A 98 -1.20 2.01 -3.74
CA LEU A 98 -2.61 2.39 -3.79
C LEU A 98 -2.79 3.89 -3.57
N SER A 99 -3.61 4.53 -4.42
CA SER A 99 -4.00 5.94 -4.27
C SER A 99 -4.91 6.17 -3.06
N GLU A 100 -5.68 5.16 -2.68
CA GLU A 100 -6.66 5.19 -1.59
C GLU A 100 -6.04 5.19 -0.19
N LEU A 101 -4.76 4.86 -0.07
CA LEU A 101 -4.07 4.79 1.21
C LEU A 101 -3.79 6.20 1.76
N LYS A 102 -4.31 6.48 2.97
CA LYS A 102 -4.16 7.78 3.63
C LYS A 102 -2.82 7.92 4.34
N ASP A 103 -2.42 6.92 5.13
CA ASP A 103 -1.15 6.91 5.86
C ASP A 103 -0.10 6.10 5.11
N LYS A 104 0.43 6.68 4.02
CA LYS A 104 1.51 6.05 3.25
C LYS A 104 2.83 6.00 4.02
N ASP A 105 3.10 7.00 4.88
CA ASP A 105 4.35 7.07 5.62
C ASP A 105 4.43 5.98 6.69
N GLY A 106 3.36 5.74 7.45
CA GLY A 106 3.29 4.64 8.42
C GLY A 106 3.46 3.27 7.75
N VAL A 107 2.82 3.06 6.60
CA VAL A 107 2.97 1.82 5.82
C VAL A 107 4.38 1.67 5.26
N LEU A 108 5.01 2.75 4.78
CA LEU A 108 6.40 2.72 4.34
C LEU A 108 7.35 2.31 5.47
N GLN A 109 7.18 2.87 6.67
CA GLN A 109 7.98 2.49 7.83
C GLN A 109 7.81 1.00 8.17
N GLN A 110 6.58 0.49 8.17
CA GLN A 110 6.29 -0.92 8.40
C GLN A 110 6.93 -1.81 7.32
N PHE A 111 6.81 -1.44 6.05
CA PHE A 111 7.43 -2.17 4.94
C PHE A 111 8.95 -2.22 5.08
N LEU A 112 9.60 -1.08 5.30
CA LEU A 112 11.06 -0.97 5.41
C LEU A 112 11.61 -1.69 6.66
N SER A 113 10.84 -1.78 7.75
CA SER A 113 11.23 -2.49 8.96
C SER A 113 11.12 -4.02 8.83
N LYS A 114 10.09 -4.50 8.12
CA LYS A 114 9.80 -5.93 7.96
C LYS A 114 10.45 -6.55 6.73
N SER A 115 10.84 -5.72 5.74
CA SER A 115 11.50 -6.20 4.52
C SER A 115 12.97 -6.54 4.80
N GLU A 116 13.48 -7.58 4.15
CA GLU A 116 14.89 -8.01 4.23
C GLU A 116 15.85 -7.13 3.40
N ILE A 117 15.48 -5.87 3.17
CA ILE A 117 16.32 -4.90 2.47
C ILE A 117 17.56 -4.64 3.32
N LYS A 118 18.74 -5.02 2.81
CA LYS A 118 20.03 -4.86 3.51
C LYS A 118 20.63 -3.46 3.31
N GLU A 119 20.27 -2.78 2.24
CA GLU A 119 20.81 -1.47 1.85
C GLU A 119 20.22 -0.35 2.72
N ASN A 120 20.88 -0.04 3.83
CA ASN A 120 20.46 1.05 4.73
C ASN A 120 20.38 2.39 4.00
N HIS A 121 21.30 2.65 3.07
CA HIS A 121 21.29 3.88 2.28
C HIS A 121 19.99 4.01 1.45
N PHE A 122 19.49 2.94 0.88
CA PHE A 122 18.18 2.97 0.18
C PHE A 122 17.05 3.31 1.15
N LYS A 123 17.01 2.66 2.33
CA LYS A 123 15.97 2.92 3.34
C LYS A 123 15.93 4.39 3.75
N GLU A 124 17.09 4.98 4.02
CA GLU A 124 17.18 6.39 4.39
C GLU A 124 16.80 7.31 3.22
N SER A 125 17.30 7.03 2.03
CA SER A 125 17.00 7.84 0.83
C SER A 125 15.49 7.85 0.53
N ILE A 126 14.82 6.70 0.57
CA ILE A 126 13.38 6.64 0.25
C ILE A 126 12.52 7.33 1.33
N LYS A 127 12.92 7.28 2.60
CA LYS A 127 12.26 8.03 3.68
C LYS A 127 12.39 9.55 3.47
N ILE A 128 13.57 10.02 3.07
CA ILE A 128 13.79 11.44 2.77
C ILE A 128 12.96 11.85 1.56
N LEU A 129 12.98 11.05 0.49
CA LEU A 129 12.18 11.30 -0.71
C LEU A 129 10.68 11.34 -0.41
N ALA A 130 10.17 10.46 0.45
CA ALA A 130 8.77 10.46 0.86
C ALA A 130 8.36 11.76 1.58
N LYS A 131 9.28 12.41 2.31
CA LYS A 131 9.03 13.69 2.96
C LYS A 131 9.05 14.88 2.00
N ILE A 132 10.01 14.92 1.06
CA ILE A 132 10.19 16.07 0.16
C ILE A 132 9.36 16.00 -1.11
N SER A 133 9.08 14.79 -1.60
CA SER A 133 8.28 14.53 -2.81
C SER A 133 7.50 13.23 -2.69
N PRO A 134 6.43 13.19 -1.88
CA PRO A 134 5.67 11.96 -1.63
C PRO A 134 5.17 11.29 -2.91
N SER A 135 4.60 12.09 -3.82
CA SER A 135 4.08 11.58 -5.10
C SER A 135 5.15 10.86 -5.92
N PHE A 136 6.35 11.42 -5.97
CA PHE A 136 7.48 10.78 -6.65
C PHE A 136 7.91 9.49 -5.93
N ALA A 137 8.13 9.54 -4.62
CA ALA A 137 8.57 8.39 -3.83
C ALA A 137 7.60 7.21 -3.96
N TYR A 138 6.28 7.44 -3.86
CA TYR A 138 5.28 6.38 -3.96
C TYR A 138 5.05 5.91 -5.41
N SER A 139 5.25 6.77 -6.42
CA SER A 139 5.19 6.36 -7.82
C SER A 139 6.22 5.29 -8.20
N ILE A 140 7.34 5.23 -7.48
CA ILE A 140 8.37 4.20 -7.66
C ILE A 140 7.81 2.81 -7.31
N PHE A 141 7.12 2.70 -6.17
CA PHE A 141 6.48 1.46 -5.75
C PHE A 141 5.33 1.06 -6.67
N GLU A 142 4.50 2.04 -7.07
CA GLU A 142 3.42 1.80 -8.04
C GLU A 142 3.95 1.23 -9.36
N LYS A 143 5.03 1.80 -9.91
CA LYS A 143 5.67 1.31 -11.14
C LYS A 143 6.23 -0.10 -10.97
N TYR A 144 6.84 -0.40 -9.84
CA TYR A 144 7.38 -1.71 -9.55
C TYR A 144 6.27 -2.77 -9.47
N ILE A 145 5.17 -2.46 -8.78
CA ILE A 145 3.99 -3.32 -8.68
C ILE A 145 3.37 -3.52 -10.07
N LYS A 146 3.22 -2.45 -10.85
CA LYS A 146 2.70 -2.54 -12.22
C LYS A 146 3.59 -3.42 -13.10
N ALA A 147 4.90 -3.30 -13.02
CA ALA A 147 5.84 -4.15 -13.77
C ALA A 147 5.71 -5.62 -13.39
N TYR A 148 5.44 -5.93 -12.12
CA TYR A 148 5.11 -7.29 -11.69
C TYR A 148 3.78 -7.77 -12.30
N CYS A 149 2.73 -6.96 -12.27
CA CYS A 149 1.45 -7.29 -12.91
C CYS A 149 1.58 -7.48 -14.43
N ASP A 150 2.49 -6.75 -15.07
CA ASP A 150 2.80 -6.85 -16.50
C ASP A 150 3.74 -8.04 -16.83
N GLY A 151 4.14 -8.84 -15.84
CA GLY A 151 5.06 -9.98 -16.01
C GLY A 151 6.52 -9.61 -16.27
N LYS A 152 6.90 -8.35 -16.08
CA LYS A 152 8.29 -7.86 -16.26
C LYS A 152 9.19 -8.15 -15.06
N VAL A 153 8.59 -8.38 -13.91
CA VAL A 153 9.25 -8.80 -12.67
C VAL A 153 8.66 -10.15 -12.30
N LYS A 154 9.50 -11.14 -12.03
CA LYS A 154 9.07 -12.49 -11.73
C LYS A 154 8.45 -12.59 -10.33
N ASP A 155 9.15 -12.05 -9.35
CA ASP A 155 8.77 -12.11 -7.94
C ASP A 155 8.83 -10.72 -7.33
N ILE A 156 7.73 -10.29 -6.70
CA ILE A 156 7.65 -8.97 -6.08
C ILE A 156 8.33 -8.93 -4.70
N ILE A 157 8.50 -10.08 -4.07
CA ILE A 157 9.22 -10.28 -2.83
C ILE A 157 10.15 -11.50 -3.01
N PRO A 158 11.43 -11.41 -2.55
CA PRO A 158 12.06 -10.28 -1.87
C PRO A 158 12.17 -9.04 -2.75
N PHE A 159 11.99 -7.85 -2.15
CA PHE A 159 12.03 -6.59 -2.90
C PHE A 159 13.41 -6.36 -3.51
N ASN A 160 13.47 -6.23 -4.82
CA ASN A 160 14.72 -6.07 -5.58
C ASN A 160 14.95 -4.62 -6.00
N ILE A 161 15.89 -3.96 -5.30
CA ILE A 161 16.22 -2.56 -5.55
C ILE A 161 16.81 -2.34 -6.96
N ILE A 162 17.57 -3.30 -7.48
CA ILE A 162 18.18 -3.19 -8.82
C ILE A 162 17.10 -3.22 -9.89
N GLU A 163 16.17 -4.18 -9.80
CA GLU A 163 15.03 -4.25 -10.72
C GLU A 163 14.16 -3.00 -10.63
N MET A 164 13.87 -2.55 -9.41
CA MET A 164 13.11 -1.31 -9.19
C MET A 164 13.80 -0.10 -9.84
N LYS A 165 15.13 0.03 -9.69
CA LYS A 165 15.90 1.09 -10.35
C LYS A 165 15.86 0.98 -11.87
N ASN A 166 15.93 -0.22 -12.42
CA ASN A 166 15.86 -0.43 -13.88
C ASN A 166 14.47 -0.03 -14.42
N ILE A 167 13.40 -0.45 -13.75
CA ILE A 167 12.01 -0.11 -14.12
C ILE A 167 11.77 1.41 -14.06
N SER A 168 12.32 2.07 -13.06
CA SER A 168 12.15 3.49 -12.81
C SER A 168 13.26 4.37 -13.40
N GLY A 169 14.19 3.80 -14.15
CA GLY A 169 15.43 4.46 -14.58
C GLY A 169 15.23 5.78 -15.30
N GLN A 170 14.28 5.86 -16.23
CA GLN A 170 13.94 7.12 -16.92
C GLN A 170 13.39 8.16 -15.94
N THR A 171 12.56 7.74 -15.00
CA THR A 171 12.01 8.65 -13.98
C THR A 171 13.09 9.17 -13.05
N PHE A 172 14.01 8.31 -12.62
CA PHE A 172 15.16 8.73 -11.81
C PHE A 172 16.07 9.71 -12.57
N LYS A 173 16.32 9.44 -13.85
CA LYS A 173 17.13 10.33 -14.69
C LYS A 173 16.54 11.73 -14.76
N ILE A 174 15.25 11.84 -15.07
CA ILE A 174 14.54 13.14 -15.16
C ILE A 174 14.57 13.86 -13.81
N GLN A 175 14.29 13.15 -12.71
CA GLN A 175 14.28 13.77 -11.38
C GLN A 175 15.68 14.21 -10.93
N LYS A 176 16.71 13.41 -11.24
CA LYS A 176 18.10 13.78 -10.97
C LYS A 176 18.48 15.05 -11.72
N GLU A 177 18.22 15.11 -13.02
CA GLU A 177 18.50 16.26 -13.88
C GLU A 177 17.80 17.53 -13.35
N LEU A 178 16.52 17.42 -12.99
CA LEU A 178 15.75 18.52 -12.41
C LEU A 178 16.36 19.00 -11.08
N LEU A 179 16.69 18.08 -10.17
CA LEU A 179 17.25 18.44 -8.87
C LEU A 179 18.64 19.10 -9.01
N GLU A 180 19.52 18.51 -9.81
CA GLU A 180 20.87 19.04 -10.07
C GLU A 180 20.77 20.42 -10.72
N GLY A 181 19.96 20.57 -11.78
CA GLY A 181 19.74 21.85 -12.43
C GLY A 181 19.13 22.90 -11.52
N PHE A 182 18.12 22.54 -10.72
CA PHE A 182 17.46 23.46 -9.81
C PHE A 182 18.41 24.00 -8.70
N THR A 183 19.39 23.19 -8.24
CA THR A 183 20.37 23.65 -7.25
C THR A 183 21.27 24.75 -7.76
N THR A 184 21.57 24.78 -9.06
CA THR A 184 22.48 25.75 -9.71
C THR A 184 21.81 27.09 -10.03
N LEU A 185 20.47 27.17 -10.02
CA LEU A 185 19.72 28.37 -10.35
C LEU A 185 19.87 29.46 -9.30
N SER A 186 19.82 30.75 -9.75
CA SER A 186 19.66 31.89 -8.87
C SER A 186 18.33 31.84 -8.10
N LYS A 187 18.21 32.61 -7.01
CA LYS A 187 16.96 32.72 -6.24
C LYS A 187 15.81 33.25 -7.09
N SER A 188 16.07 34.19 -8.00
CA SER A 188 15.08 34.74 -8.93
C SER A 188 14.57 33.66 -9.87
N ASP A 189 15.48 32.92 -10.51
CA ASP A 189 15.12 31.88 -11.48
C ASP A 189 14.38 30.69 -10.82
N LYS A 190 14.79 30.31 -9.59
CA LYS A 190 14.06 29.34 -8.78
C LYS A 190 12.61 29.75 -8.56
N ASN A 191 12.37 31.02 -8.22
CA ASN A 191 11.02 31.54 -8.01
C ASN A 191 10.21 31.52 -9.33
N THR A 192 10.82 31.88 -10.45
CA THR A 192 10.19 31.85 -11.77
C THR A 192 9.73 30.44 -12.13
N VAL A 193 10.60 29.44 -11.96
CA VAL A 193 10.26 28.02 -12.21
C VAL A 193 9.16 27.54 -11.27
N LEU A 194 9.23 27.86 -9.97
CA LEU A 194 8.21 27.47 -9.00
C LEU A 194 6.84 28.09 -9.32
N ASN A 195 6.81 29.36 -9.75
CA ASN A 195 5.57 30.04 -10.13
C ASN A 195 4.90 29.37 -11.34
N MET A 196 5.66 28.89 -12.30
CA MET A 196 5.15 28.12 -13.44
C MET A 196 4.40 26.86 -12.95
N PHE A 197 4.92 26.12 -11.97
CA PHE A 197 4.26 24.93 -11.42
C PHE A 197 3.05 25.26 -10.55
N MET A 198 3.01 26.44 -9.94
CA MET A 198 1.88 26.87 -9.11
C MET A 198 0.77 27.58 -9.89
N GLY A 199 0.90 27.74 -11.21
CA GLY A 199 -0.09 28.39 -12.07
C GLY A 199 -0.27 29.89 -11.76
N LYS A 200 0.78 30.57 -11.30
CA LYS A 200 0.81 32.00 -11.02
C LYS A 200 1.51 32.76 -12.14
#